data_512d8215eca776f566a8a706b759d853
#
_entry.id   512d8215eca776f566a8a706b759d853
#
_cell.length_a   1.000
_cell.length_b   1.000
_cell.length_c   1.000
_cell.angle_alpha   90.00
_cell.angle_beta   90.00
_cell.angle_gamma   90.00
#
_symmetry.space_group_name_H-M   'P 1'
#
loop_
_entity.id
_entity.type
_entity.pdbx_description
1 polymer ?
#
loop_
_entity_poly.entity_id
_entity_poly.type
_entity_poly.pdbx_seq_one_letter_code
_entity_poly.pdbx_strand_id
1 'polypeptide(L)'
;FVKPGTELDWFKKWKEIRLKWHKALGFGDASYRYHDHDKLAHYANAATDIEFLMPFGFKEVEGIHSRTNFDLSQHEKFSGKSIKYFDPELNESYTPYVIETSIGVDRMFLSIMSAAYCEEQLENGESRVVLKLPAALAPVKLAVMPLVKKDGLPEKAREIIDDLKFHFHCQYDEKDSIGKRYRRQDAIGTPYCVTVDHQTLEDNCVTLRNRDTMQQERVAISELNNIIADRVSITSLL
;
A
#
# COMPACT_ATOMS: atom_id res chain seq x y z
N PHE A 1 -4.56 -24.55 -1.04
CA PHE A 1 -4.77 -25.97 -1.36
C PHE A 1 -6.25 -26.27 -1.27
N VAL A 2 -6.80 -26.93 -2.28
CA VAL A 2 -8.24 -27.19 -2.39
C VAL A 2 -8.50 -28.66 -2.75
N LYS A 3 -9.73 -29.14 -2.44
CA LYS A 3 -10.14 -30.49 -2.84
C LYS A 3 -10.26 -30.57 -4.38
N PRO A 4 -9.76 -31.64 -5.02
CA PRO A 4 -9.97 -31.87 -6.44
C PRO A 4 -11.45 -31.80 -6.82
N GLY A 5 -11.75 -31.11 -7.93
CA GLY A 5 -13.12 -30.85 -8.39
C GLY A 5 -13.77 -29.57 -7.84
N THR A 6 -13.11 -28.86 -6.89
CA THR A 6 -13.57 -27.55 -6.39
C THR A 6 -12.65 -26.40 -6.84
N GLU A 7 -11.60 -26.70 -7.58
CA GLU A 7 -10.54 -25.75 -7.92
C GLU A 7 -11.03 -24.58 -8.79
N LEU A 8 -11.97 -24.79 -9.70
CA LEU A 8 -12.46 -23.71 -10.57
C LEU A 8 -13.33 -22.70 -9.81
N ASP A 9 -14.05 -23.14 -8.78
CA ASP A 9 -14.81 -22.25 -7.92
C ASP A 9 -13.86 -21.43 -7.02
N TRP A 10 -12.84 -22.06 -6.49
CA TRP A 10 -11.79 -21.37 -5.74
C TRP A 10 -10.97 -20.42 -6.62
N PHE A 11 -10.68 -20.78 -7.86
CA PHE A 11 -10.03 -19.90 -8.83
C PHE A 11 -10.84 -18.63 -9.05
N LYS A 12 -12.16 -18.75 -9.32
CA LYS A 12 -13.04 -17.59 -9.46
C LYS A 12 -13.04 -16.72 -8.22
N LYS A 13 -13.17 -17.31 -7.03
CA LYS A 13 -13.15 -16.60 -5.76
C LYS A 13 -11.84 -15.83 -5.54
N TRP A 14 -10.69 -16.46 -5.81
CA TRP A 14 -9.39 -15.80 -5.68
C TRP A 14 -9.21 -14.68 -6.71
N LYS A 15 -9.66 -14.86 -7.94
CA LYS A 15 -9.69 -13.84 -8.98
C LYS A 15 -10.38 -12.55 -8.48
N GLU A 16 -11.56 -12.68 -7.90
CA GLU A 16 -12.34 -11.56 -7.37
C GLU A 16 -11.66 -10.91 -6.13
N ILE A 17 -11.21 -11.72 -5.18
CA ILE A 17 -10.54 -11.24 -3.95
C ILE A 17 -9.28 -10.44 -4.31
N ARG A 18 -8.45 -10.97 -5.23
CA ARG A 18 -7.20 -10.30 -5.60
C ARG A 18 -7.43 -9.00 -6.34
N LEU A 19 -8.36 -8.96 -7.30
CA LEU A 19 -8.72 -7.71 -7.96
C LEU A 19 -9.28 -6.67 -6.98
N LYS A 20 -10.14 -7.09 -6.05
CA LYS A 20 -10.65 -6.20 -4.99
C LYS A 20 -9.50 -5.60 -4.17
N TRP A 21 -8.51 -6.42 -3.81
CA TRP A 21 -7.33 -5.96 -3.09
C TRP A 21 -6.53 -4.91 -3.89
N HIS A 22 -6.29 -5.14 -5.19
CA HIS A 22 -5.61 -4.16 -6.05
C HIS A 22 -6.37 -2.84 -6.12
N LYS A 23 -7.70 -2.89 -6.30
CA LYS A 23 -8.55 -1.71 -6.37
C LYS A 23 -8.58 -0.91 -5.05
N ALA A 24 -8.46 -1.60 -3.91
CA ALA A 24 -8.38 -0.97 -2.59
C ALA A 24 -7.16 -0.04 -2.44
N LEU A 25 -6.12 -0.20 -3.27
CA LEU A 25 -4.99 0.74 -3.32
C LEU A 25 -5.36 2.14 -3.81
N GLY A 26 -6.57 2.32 -4.40
CA GLY A 26 -7.14 3.65 -4.69
C GLY A 26 -6.65 4.29 -6.00
N PHE A 27 -6.04 3.54 -6.92
CA PHE A 27 -5.56 4.07 -8.21
C PHE A 27 -6.60 4.05 -9.33
N GLY A 28 -7.87 3.85 -8.98
CA GLY A 28 -8.99 3.86 -9.90
C GLY A 28 -9.27 2.51 -10.56
N ASP A 29 -10.56 2.19 -10.70
CA ASP A 29 -11.01 0.90 -11.21
C ASP A 29 -10.60 0.64 -12.66
N ALA A 30 -10.55 1.69 -13.50
CA ALA A 30 -10.16 1.61 -14.89
C ALA A 30 -8.66 1.30 -15.10
N SER A 31 -7.85 1.40 -14.04
CA SER A 31 -6.42 1.07 -14.08
C SER A 31 -6.15 -0.43 -14.08
N TYR A 32 -7.16 -1.25 -13.81
CA TYR A 32 -7.01 -2.70 -13.71
C TYR A 32 -7.93 -3.43 -14.68
N ARG A 33 -7.45 -4.54 -15.21
CA ARG A 33 -8.26 -5.48 -15.99
C ARG A 33 -7.79 -6.92 -15.78
N TYR A 34 -8.65 -7.87 -16.13
CA TYR A 34 -8.27 -9.27 -16.30
C TYR A 34 -7.73 -9.52 -17.71
N HIS A 35 -6.77 -10.40 -17.78
CA HIS A 35 -6.32 -11.04 -19.02
C HIS A 35 -6.39 -12.54 -18.83
N ASP A 36 -7.48 -13.15 -19.30
CA ASP A 36 -7.65 -14.60 -19.25
C ASP A 36 -6.77 -15.26 -20.33
N HIS A 37 -6.13 -16.38 -20.01
CA HIS A 37 -5.20 -17.05 -20.92
C HIS A 37 -5.91 -18.02 -21.84
N ASP A 38 -5.79 -17.83 -23.17
CA ASP A 38 -6.29 -18.76 -24.18
C ASP A 38 -5.45 -20.05 -24.26
N LYS A 39 -4.15 -19.95 -23.96
CA LYS A 39 -3.23 -21.09 -23.93
C LYS A 39 -2.73 -21.30 -22.50
N LEU A 40 -3.20 -22.39 -21.92
CA LEU A 40 -2.80 -22.77 -20.57
C LEU A 40 -1.44 -23.49 -20.58
N ALA A 41 -0.66 -23.29 -19.53
CA ALA A 41 0.50 -24.12 -19.24
C ALA A 41 0.04 -25.56 -18.94
N HIS A 42 0.91 -26.53 -19.20
CA HIS A 42 0.61 -27.96 -19.05
C HIS A 42 0.19 -28.38 -17.63
N TYR A 43 0.49 -27.57 -16.63
CA TYR A 43 0.14 -27.80 -15.24
C TYR A 43 -1.17 -27.11 -14.80
N ALA A 44 -1.75 -26.27 -15.64
CA ALA A 44 -2.90 -25.46 -15.27
C ALA A 44 -4.15 -25.86 -16.05
N ASN A 45 -5.32 -25.79 -15.39
CA ASN A 45 -6.63 -25.92 -16.05
C ASN A 45 -7.42 -24.60 -16.06
N ALA A 46 -6.91 -23.56 -15.41
CA ALA A 46 -7.36 -22.16 -15.55
C ALA A 46 -6.22 -21.20 -15.20
N ALA A 47 -6.15 -20.07 -15.90
CA ALA A 47 -5.17 -19.02 -15.64
C ALA A 47 -5.72 -17.65 -16.06
N THR A 48 -5.40 -16.63 -15.28
CA THR A 48 -5.68 -15.22 -15.58
C THR A 48 -4.62 -14.34 -14.96
N ASP A 49 -4.32 -13.23 -15.62
CA ASP A 49 -3.52 -12.17 -15.02
C ASP A 49 -4.41 -11.01 -14.58
N ILE A 50 -4.01 -10.35 -13.51
CA ILE A 50 -4.44 -8.98 -13.22
C ILE A 50 -3.39 -8.07 -13.84
N GLU A 51 -3.82 -7.25 -14.81
CA GLU A 51 -2.99 -6.26 -15.46
C GLU A 51 -3.28 -4.87 -14.91
N PHE A 52 -2.22 -4.05 -14.81
CA PHE A 52 -2.30 -2.63 -14.46
C PHE A 52 -1.93 -1.76 -15.66
N LEU A 53 -2.60 -0.61 -15.81
CA LEU A 53 -2.31 0.38 -16.86
C LEU A 53 -1.05 1.18 -16.50
N MET A 54 0.09 0.68 -16.99
CA MET A 54 1.38 1.39 -16.92
C MET A 54 1.42 2.52 -17.96
N PRO A 55 2.39 3.46 -17.88
CA PRO A 55 2.58 4.50 -18.89
C PRO A 55 2.78 3.97 -20.33
N PHE A 56 3.21 2.72 -20.45
CA PHE A 56 3.46 2.00 -21.71
C PHE A 56 2.41 0.90 -22.01
N GLY A 57 1.21 1.02 -21.43
CA GLY A 57 0.08 0.11 -21.63
C GLY A 57 -0.09 -0.92 -20.52
N PHE A 58 -1.13 -1.75 -20.65
CA PHE A 58 -1.44 -2.77 -19.65
C PHE A 58 -0.33 -3.82 -19.53
N LYS A 59 0.05 -4.13 -18.30
CA LYS A 59 1.05 -5.15 -17.95
C LYS A 59 0.60 -5.93 -16.72
N GLU A 60 0.88 -7.21 -16.76
CA GLU A 60 0.67 -8.12 -15.64
C GLU A 60 1.35 -7.62 -14.37
N VAL A 61 0.61 -7.60 -13.28
CA VAL A 61 1.11 -7.33 -11.92
C VAL A 61 0.92 -8.53 -10.99
N GLU A 62 -0.06 -9.38 -11.28
CA GLU A 62 -0.31 -10.62 -10.54
C GLU A 62 -0.89 -11.69 -11.45
N GLY A 63 -0.34 -12.91 -11.40
CA GLY A 63 -0.89 -14.09 -12.03
C GLY A 63 -1.73 -14.93 -11.07
N ILE A 64 -2.85 -15.47 -11.52
CA ILE A 64 -3.72 -16.38 -10.76
C ILE A 64 -3.91 -17.65 -11.57
N HIS A 65 -3.54 -18.79 -11.00
CA HIS A 65 -3.53 -20.07 -11.69
C HIS A 65 -4.19 -21.17 -10.87
N SER A 66 -5.00 -21.99 -11.53
CA SER A 66 -5.40 -23.30 -11.03
C SER A 66 -4.44 -24.35 -11.58
N ARG A 67 -3.47 -24.78 -10.74
CA ARG A 67 -2.33 -25.63 -11.13
C ARG A 67 -2.60 -27.12 -11.01
N THR A 68 -3.83 -27.51 -10.73
CA THR A 68 -4.20 -28.90 -10.45
C THR A 68 -3.34 -29.51 -9.33
N ASN A 69 -3.03 -30.80 -9.37
CA ASN A 69 -2.10 -31.47 -8.46
C ASN A 69 -0.68 -31.61 -9.02
N PHE A 70 -0.38 -30.93 -10.12
CA PHE A 70 0.86 -31.17 -10.86
C PHE A 70 2.09 -31.04 -9.96
N ASP A 71 2.25 -29.92 -9.28
CA ASP A 71 3.42 -29.65 -8.45
C ASP A 71 3.56 -30.67 -7.30
N LEU A 72 2.47 -30.90 -6.56
CA LEU A 72 2.48 -31.84 -5.45
C LEU A 72 2.76 -33.26 -5.90
N SER A 73 2.24 -33.68 -7.05
CA SER A 73 2.51 -35.00 -7.63
C SER A 73 3.99 -35.14 -8.04
N GLN A 74 4.61 -34.08 -8.59
CA GLN A 74 6.05 -34.09 -8.89
C GLN A 74 6.88 -34.15 -7.60
N HIS A 75 6.52 -33.37 -6.59
CA HIS A 75 7.21 -33.41 -5.29
C HIS A 75 7.09 -34.78 -4.62
N GLU A 76 5.91 -35.41 -4.64
CA GLU A 76 5.70 -36.76 -4.12
C GLU A 76 6.59 -37.76 -4.85
N LYS A 77 6.58 -37.72 -6.19
CA LYS A 77 7.37 -38.62 -7.05
C LYS A 77 8.87 -38.51 -6.79
N PHE A 78 9.42 -37.30 -6.72
CA PHE A 78 10.87 -37.12 -6.58
C PHE A 78 11.39 -37.22 -5.15
N SER A 79 10.54 -36.91 -4.15
CA SER A 79 10.92 -37.05 -2.74
C SER A 79 10.70 -38.45 -2.18
N GLY A 80 9.84 -39.25 -2.82
CA GLY A 80 9.38 -40.53 -2.30
C GLY A 80 8.50 -40.44 -1.05
N LYS A 81 8.05 -39.21 -0.70
CA LYS A 81 7.21 -38.95 0.47
C LYS A 81 5.79 -38.63 0.04
N SER A 82 4.78 -39.25 0.70
CA SER A 82 3.38 -38.91 0.45
C SER A 82 3.07 -37.47 0.87
N ILE A 83 2.38 -36.72 0.00
CA ILE A 83 1.94 -35.33 0.21
C ILE A 83 0.38 -35.28 0.23
N LYS A 84 -0.25 -36.43 0.41
CA LYS A 84 -1.73 -36.50 0.49
C LYS A 84 -2.23 -35.85 1.77
N TYR A 85 -3.32 -35.10 1.62
CA TYR A 85 -4.12 -34.61 2.73
C TYR A 85 -5.18 -35.65 3.08
N PHE A 86 -5.30 -35.97 4.36
CA PHE A 86 -6.42 -36.76 4.87
C PHE A 86 -7.53 -35.84 5.33
N ASP A 87 -8.70 -35.95 4.73
CA ASP A 87 -9.89 -35.20 5.08
C ASP A 87 -10.70 -36.00 6.11
N PRO A 88 -10.73 -35.56 7.39
CA PRO A 88 -11.43 -36.30 8.45
C PRO A 88 -12.95 -36.25 8.30
N GLU A 89 -13.53 -35.23 7.64
CA GLU A 89 -14.96 -35.11 7.45
C GLU A 89 -15.47 -36.11 6.39
N LEU A 90 -14.67 -36.32 5.37
CA LEU A 90 -15.00 -37.22 4.27
C LEU A 90 -14.39 -38.61 4.43
N ASN A 91 -13.49 -38.77 5.41
CA ASN A 91 -12.73 -40.01 5.65
C ASN A 91 -12.00 -40.52 4.39
N GLU A 92 -11.39 -39.57 3.63
CA GLU A 92 -10.66 -39.88 2.41
C GLU A 92 -9.31 -39.16 2.34
N SER A 93 -8.37 -39.73 1.57
CA SER A 93 -7.08 -39.10 1.29
C SER A 93 -6.96 -38.74 -0.16
N TYR A 94 -6.54 -37.51 -0.44
CA TYR A 94 -6.29 -37.03 -1.82
C TYR A 94 -5.07 -36.13 -1.89
N THR A 95 -4.48 -36.02 -3.07
CA THR A 95 -3.48 -34.97 -3.35
C THR A 95 -4.22 -33.68 -3.66
N PRO A 96 -4.07 -32.60 -2.84
CA PRO A 96 -4.78 -31.36 -3.08
C PRO A 96 -4.46 -30.73 -4.44
N TYR A 97 -5.39 -29.95 -4.96
CA TYR A 97 -5.12 -29.03 -6.07
C TYR A 97 -4.64 -27.69 -5.53
N VAL A 98 -3.84 -26.99 -6.33
CA VAL A 98 -3.19 -25.74 -5.95
C VAL A 98 -3.84 -24.57 -6.69
N ILE A 99 -4.31 -23.58 -5.95
CA ILE A 99 -4.61 -22.25 -6.50
C ILE A 99 -3.46 -21.36 -6.13
N GLU A 100 -2.75 -20.87 -7.12
CA GLU A 100 -1.62 -19.96 -6.98
C GLU A 100 -2.07 -18.53 -7.23
N THR A 101 -1.63 -17.61 -6.37
CA THR A 101 -1.64 -16.17 -6.64
C THR A 101 -0.20 -15.68 -6.53
N SER A 102 0.35 -15.18 -7.64
CA SER A 102 1.76 -14.80 -7.75
C SER A 102 1.88 -13.34 -8.15
N ILE A 103 2.43 -12.51 -7.26
CA ILE A 103 2.58 -11.08 -7.47
C ILE A 103 4.04 -10.70 -7.72
N GLY A 104 4.28 -9.88 -8.74
CA GLY A 104 5.62 -9.33 -9.03
C GLY A 104 5.88 -8.07 -8.20
N VAL A 105 6.73 -8.16 -7.16
CA VAL A 105 7.02 -7.04 -6.25
C VAL A 105 7.54 -5.81 -7.00
N ASP A 106 8.48 -5.98 -7.93
CA ASP A 106 9.05 -4.86 -8.70
C ASP A 106 8.00 -4.24 -9.64
N ARG A 107 7.12 -5.06 -10.23
CA ARG A 107 6.01 -4.57 -11.04
C ARG A 107 4.99 -3.81 -10.20
N MET A 108 4.70 -4.29 -9.00
CA MET A 108 3.84 -3.57 -8.04
C MET A 108 4.47 -2.24 -7.63
N PHE A 109 5.75 -2.21 -7.32
CA PHE A 109 6.47 -0.97 -7.02
C PHE A 109 6.35 0.03 -8.18
N LEU A 110 6.63 -0.41 -9.42
CA LEU A 110 6.53 0.45 -10.60
C LEU A 110 5.10 0.95 -10.84
N SER A 111 4.09 0.10 -10.69
CA SER A 111 2.68 0.48 -10.86
C SER A 111 2.25 1.52 -9.84
N ILE A 112 2.58 1.31 -8.55
CA ILE A 112 2.26 2.24 -7.47
C ILE A 112 2.97 3.59 -7.68
N MET A 113 4.26 3.57 -7.99
CA MET A 113 5.02 4.81 -8.23
C MET A 113 4.50 5.58 -9.44
N SER A 114 4.20 4.88 -10.54
CA SER A 114 3.65 5.50 -11.76
C SER A 114 2.27 6.12 -11.52
N ALA A 115 1.41 5.44 -10.76
CA ALA A 115 0.07 5.91 -10.44
C ALA A 115 0.06 7.06 -9.43
N ALA A 116 1.01 7.04 -8.48
CA ALA A 116 1.09 8.05 -7.43
C ALA A 116 1.78 9.34 -7.87
N TYR A 117 2.61 9.32 -8.93
CA TYR A 117 3.28 10.51 -9.44
C TYR A 117 2.27 11.49 -10.06
N CYS A 118 2.27 12.72 -9.59
CA CYS A 118 1.36 13.76 -10.06
C CYS A 118 2.06 15.12 -10.11
N GLU A 119 1.82 15.85 -11.20
CA GLU A 119 2.18 17.25 -11.33
C GLU A 119 0.89 18.09 -11.28
N GLU A 120 0.77 18.95 -10.30
CA GLU A 120 -0.42 19.78 -10.07
C GLU A 120 -0.11 21.24 -10.34
N GLN A 121 -1.02 21.90 -11.04
CA GLN A 121 -1.02 23.36 -11.18
C GLN A 121 -1.78 23.96 -10.02
N LEU A 122 -1.19 24.94 -9.34
CA LEU A 122 -1.78 25.65 -8.24
C LEU A 122 -2.52 26.91 -8.72
N GLU A 123 -3.47 27.40 -7.95
CA GLU A 123 -4.24 28.62 -8.28
C GLU A 123 -3.37 29.87 -8.47
N ASN A 124 -2.21 29.93 -7.80
CA ASN A 124 -1.23 31.01 -7.95
C ASN A 124 -0.33 30.89 -9.19
N GLY A 125 -0.55 29.91 -10.07
CA GLY A 125 0.22 29.65 -11.27
C GLY A 125 1.52 28.86 -11.06
N GLU A 126 1.85 28.47 -9.82
CA GLU A 126 2.97 27.58 -9.53
C GLU A 126 2.58 26.13 -9.80
N SER A 127 3.57 25.27 -10.04
CA SER A 127 3.38 23.83 -10.09
C SER A 127 3.97 23.15 -8.85
N ARG A 128 3.41 22.01 -8.46
CA ARG A 128 4.01 21.12 -7.48
C ARG A 128 4.05 19.68 -7.98
N VAL A 129 5.15 19.00 -7.70
CA VAL A 129 5.26 17.56 -7.84
C VAL A 129 4.78 16.93 -6.54
N VAL A 130 3.89 15.97 -6.65
CA VAL A 130 3.32 15.23 -5.51
C VAL A 130 3.39 13.74 -5.80
N LEU A 131 3.88 12.98 -4.85
CA LEU A 131 3.78 11.53 -4.90
C LEU A 131 2.57 11.10 -4.04
N LYS A 132 1.41 10.90 -4.68
CA LYS A 132 0.13 10.57 -4.03
C LYS A 132 0.05 9.11 -3.62
N LEU A 133 1.03 8.64 -2.86
CA LEU A 133 0.97 7.30 -2.27
C LEU A 133 -0.22 7.20 -1.31
N PRO A 134 -0.95 6.08 -1.31
CA PRO A 134 -1.85 5.76 -0.21
C PRO A 134 -1.13 5.93 1.13
N ALA A 135 -1.74 6.57 2.10
CA ALA A 135 -1.08 6.91 3.37
C ALA A 135 -0.50 5.67 4.07
N ALA A 136 -1.19 4.52 3.93
CA ALA A 136 -0.73 3.24 4.44
C ALA A 136 0.56 2.72 3.77
N LEU A 137 0.83 3.11 2.52
CA LEU A 137 2.03 2.69 1.77
C LEU A 137 3.17 3.71 1.83
N ALA A 138 2.90 4.94 2.26
CA ALA A 138 3.93 5.99 2.34
C ALA A 138 5.07 5.56 3.29
N PRO A 139 6.35 5.61 2.86
CA PRO A 139 7.48 5.22 3.71
C PRO A 139 7.61 6.10 4.96
N VAL A 140 7.42 7.41 4.80
CA VAL A 140 7.36 8.39 5.88
C VAL A 140 5.89 8.73 6.13
N LYS A 141 5.42 8.50 7.36
CA LYS A 141 4.01 8.73 7.71
C LYS A 141 3.74 10.19 8.08
N LEU A 142 4.72 10.81 8.71
CA LEU A 142 4.58 12.12 9.30
C LEU A 142 5.90 12.90 9.21
N ALA A 143 5.83 14.17 8.84
CA ALA A 143 6.95 15.09 9.01
C ALA A 143 6.60 16.16 10.05
N VAL A 144 7.51 16.42 11.00
CA VAL A 144 7.33 17.43 12.05
C VAL A 144 8.32 18.57 11.83
N MET A 145 7.81 19.79 11.81
CA MET A 145 8.56 20.98 11.42
C MET A 145 8.28 22.14 12.38
N PRO A 146 9.32 22.78 12.95
CA PRO A 146 9.11 24.05 13.63
C PRO A 146 8.80 25.14 12.61
N LEU A 147 7.88 26.06 12.89
CA LEU A 147 7.59 27.19 12.00
C LEU A 147 8.84 28.04 11.75
N VAL A 148 9.60 28.32 12.81
CA VAL A 148 10.89 29.02 12.78
C VAL A 148 11.92 28.29 13.64
N LYS A 149 13.22 28.55 13.39
CA LYS A 149 14.36 27.91 14.10
C LYS A 149 14.74 28.58 15.41
N LYS A 150 13.80 29.04 16.21
CA LYS A 150 14.02 29.74 17.45
C LYS A 150 12.85 29.61 18.41
N ASP A 151 12.94 30.21 19.55
CA ASP A 151 11.86 30.38 20.53
C ASP A 151 11.34 29.05 21.10
N GLY A 152 12.19 27.98 21.15
CA GLY A 152 11.81 26.66 21.68
C GLY A 152 11.02 25.79 20.72
N LEU A 153 10.70 26.25 19.51
CA LEU A 153 9.91 25.48 18.54
C LEU A 153 10.66 24.24 17.98
N PRO A 154 11.99 24.31 17.68
CA PRO A 154 12.75 23.14 17.29
C PRO A 154 12.78 22.04 18.35
N GLU A 155 12.95 22.44 19.63
CA GLU A 155 12.97 21.52 20.76
C GLU A 155 11.63 20.84 20.93
N LYS A 156 10.52 21.57 20.85
CA LYS A 156 9.16 21.04 20.93
C LYS A 156 8.84 20.09 19.75
N ALA A 157 9.31 20.43 18.55
CA ALA A 157 9.14 19.55 17.38
C ALA A 157 9.90 18.22 17.55
N ARG A 158 11.10 18.23 18.14
CA ARG A 158 11.87 17.00 18.43
C ARG A 158 11.21 16.17 19.53
N GLU A 159 10.67 16.79 20.56
CA GLU A 159 9.90 16.12 21.62
C GLU A 159 8.72 15.32 20.99
N ILE A 160 7.96 15.95 20.10
CA ILE A 160 6.86 15.27 19.40
C ILE A 160 7.35 14.07 18.57
N ILE A 161 8.49 14.21 17.88
CA ILE A 161 9.07 13.09 17.12
C ILE A 161 9.52 11.97 18.07
N ASP A 162 10.14 12.30 19.19
CA ASP A 162 10.62 11.31 20.16
C ASP A 162 9.49 10.46 20.72
N ASP A 163 8.30 11.02 20.87
CA ASP A 163 7.09 10.29 21.27
C ASP A 163 6.52 9.42 20.13
N LEU A 164 6.53 9.93 18.88
CA LEU A 164 5.88 9.26 17.76
C LEU A 164 6.76 8.24 17.01
N LYS A 165 8.09 8.36 17.10
CA LYS A 165 9.04 7.52 16.32
C LYS A 165 8.96 6.02 16.59
N PHE A 166 8.40 5.61 17.73
CA PHE A 166 8.18 4.19 18.07
C PHE A 166 6.94 3.62 17.40
N HIS A 167 6.05 4.47 16.89
CA HIS A 167 4.80 4.10 16.22
C HIS A 167 4.86 4.30 14.72
N PHE A 168 5.57 5.35 14.27
CA PHE A 168 5.62 5.75 12.87
C PHE A 168 7.03 6.14 12.44
N HIS A 169 7.32 5.93 11.16
CA HIS A 169 8.51 6.55 10.56
C HIS A 169 8.24 8.04 10.37
N CYS A 170 8.88 8.87 11.20
CA CYS A 170 8.77 10.32 11.20
C CYS A 170 10.01 10.98 10.62
N GLN A 171 9.85 12.15 9.99
CA GLN A 171 10.96 13.01 9.59
C GLN A 171 10.90 14.37 10.29
N TYR A 172 12.07 14.91 10.58
CA TYR A 172 12.25 16.29 11.03
C TYR A 172 12.79 17.15 9.90
N ASP A 173 12.22 18.33 9.68
CA ASP A 173 12.75 19.29 8.70
C ASP A 173 12.62 20.72 9.22
N GLU A 174 13.73 21.45 9.24
CA GLU A 174 13.79 22.87 9.62
C GLU A 174 14.51 23.74 8.57
N LYS A 175 14.84 23.18 7.38
CA LYS A 175 15.58 23.89 6.34
C LYS A 175 14.63 24.71 5.48
N ASP A 176 14.98 25.95 5.18
CA ASP A 176 14.21 26.89 4.35
C ASP A 176 12.85 27.32 4.96
N SER A 177 11.98 27.96 4.17
CA SER A 177 10.63 28.34 4.57
C SER A 177 9.71 27.13 4.70
N ILE A 178 8.66 27.28 5.52
CA ILE A 178 7.68 26.20 5.75
C ILE A 178 7.05 25.71 4.45
N GLY A 179 6.75 26.59 3.51
CA GLY A 179 6.20 26.21 2.20
C GLY A 179 7.15 25.31 1.39
N LYS A 180 8.47 25.60 1.40
CA LYS A 180 9.45 24.73 0.73
C LYS A 180 9.57 23.37 1.40
N ARG A 181 9.44 23.30 2.72
CA ARG A 181 9.44 22.03 3.46
C ARG A 181 8.22 21.19 3.10
N TYR A 182 7.04 21.78 3.04
CA TYR A 182 5.84 21.08 2.57
C TYR A 182 6.04 20.51 1.16
N ARG A 183 6.61 21.29 0.23
CA ARG A 183 6.90 20.81 -1.13
C ARG A 183 7.82 19.59 -1.16
N ARG A 184 8.87 19.57 -0.31
CA ARG A 184 9.75 18.40 -0.20
C ARG A 184 9.01 17.17 0.30
N GLN A 185 8.14 17.33 1.28
CA GLN A 185 7.34 16.23 1.82
C GLN A 185 6.27 15.76 0.84
N ASP A 186 5.62 16.68 0.12
CA ASP A 186 4.69 16.35 -0.96
C ASP A 186 5.39 15.50 -2.03
N ALA A 187 6.62 15.88 -2.44
CA ALA A 187 7.38 15.20 -3.49
C ALA A 187 7.84 13.78 -3.12
N ILE A 188 8.09 13.50 -1.84
CA ILE A 188 8.47 12.14 -1.38
C ILE A 188 7.27 11.31 -0.89
N GLY A 189 6.06 11.87 -0.94
CA GLY A 189 4.82 11.16 -0.63
C GLY A 189 4.44 11.11 0.84
N THR A 190 5.01 11.95 1.72
CA THR A 190 4.62 12.03 3.13
C THR A 190 3.17 12.53 3.24
N PRO A 191 2.22 11.74 3.79
CA PRO A 191 0.80 12.09 3.75
C PRO A 191 0.43 13.22 4.72
N TYR A 192 1.18 13.37 5.81
CA TYR A 192 0.87 14.35 6.86
C TYR A 192 2.10 15.14 7.28
N CYS A 193 1.91 16.44 7.47
CA CYS A 193 2.91 17.34 8.04
C CYS A 193 2.38 18.03 9.28
N VAL A 194 3.14 18.01 10.36
CA VAL A 194 2.89 18.73 11.60
C VAL A 194 3.75 19.99 11.63
N THR A 195 3.13 21.14 11.87
CA THR A 195 3.85 22.40 12.11
C THR A 195 3.68 22.81 13.57
N VAL A 196 4.81 23.02 14.23
CA VAL A 196 4.92 23.57 15.58
C VAL A 196 5.13 25.06 15.48
N ASP A 197 4.23 25.86 16.03
CA ASP A 197 4.24 27.32 16.02
C ASP A 197 4.27 27.90 17.45
N HIS A 198 4.28 29.24 17.58
CA HIS A 198 4.34 29.87 18.90
C HIS A 198 3.10 29.55 19.75
N GLN A 199 1.91 29.44 19.12
CA GLN A 199 0.69 29.08 19.81
C GLN A 199 0.76 27.67 20.40
N THR A 200 1.52 26.76 19.75
CA THR A 200 1.74 25.38 20.26
C THR A 200 2.33 25.36 21.66
N LEU A 201 3.18 26.34 21.99
CA LEU A 201 3.80 26.44 23.33
C LEU A 201 2.78 26.86 24.40
N GLU A 202 1.68 27.47 24.01
CA GLU A 202 0.62 27.95 24.91
C GLU A 202 -0.49 26.93 25.09
N ASP A 203 -0.96 26.32 23.95
CA ASP A 203 -2.16 25.48 23.92
C ASP A 203 -1.88 23.98 23.74
N ASN A 204 -0.61 23.56 23.56
CA ASN A 204 -0.21 22.19 23.25
C ASN A 204 -0.94 21.60 22.03
N CYS A 205 -1.34 22.45 21.07
CA CYS A 205 -1.89 22.02 19.80
C CYS A 205 -0.92 22.34 18.66
N VAL A 206 -1.00 21.57 17.59
CA VAL A 206 -0.17 21.73 16.38
C VAL A 206 -1.05 21.85 15.15
N THR A 207 -0.49 22.41 14.09
CA THR A 207 -1.16 22.41 12.79
C THR A 207 -0.84 21.12 12.03
N LEU A 208 -1.84 20.30 11.75
CA LEU A 208 -1.75 19.09 10.94
C LEU A 208 -2.21 19.39 9.51
N ARG A 209 -1.33 19.20 8.52
CA ARG A 209 -1.60 19.42 7.11
C ARG A 209 -1.70 18.09 6.36
N ASN A 210 -2.75 17.93 5.58
CA ASN A 210 -2.91 16.82 4.64
C ASN A 210 -2.21 17.15 3.31
N ARG A 211 -1.41 16.22 2.76
CA ARG A 211 -0.68 16.34 1.48
C ARG A 211 -1.61 16.56 0.30
N ASP A 212 -2.69 15.77 0.21
CA ASP A 212 -3.51 15.69 -0.99
C ASP A 212 -4.46 16.88 -1.12
N THR A 213 -5.10 17.26 -0.02
CA THR A 213 -6.05 18.39 0.02
C THR A 213 -5.39 19.73 0.36
N MET A 214 -4.17 19.73 0.89
CA MET A 214 -3.47 20.87 1.48
C MET A 214 -4.21 21.52 2.66
N GLN A 215 -5.33 20.98 3.07
CA GLN A 215 -6.08 21.46 4.23
C GLN A 215 -5.27 21.31 5.50
N GLN A 216 -5.48 22.27 6.41
CA GLN A 216 -4.80 22.33 7.68
C GLN A 216 -5.85 22.36 8.80
N GLU A 217 -5.60 21.62 9.86
CA GLU A 217 -6.44 21.56 11.05
C GLU A 217 -5.60 21.70 12.31
N ARG A 218 -6.17 22.28 13.37
CA ARG A 218 -5.52 22.39 14.67
C ARG A 218 -5.87 21.16 15.50
N VAL A 219 -4.87 20.42 15.97
CA VAL A 219 -5.05 19.18 16.74
C VAL A 219 -4.20 19.18 17.99
N ALA A 220 -4.69 18.60 19.08
CA ALA A 220 -3.91 18.44 20.31
C ALA A 220 -2.75 17.46 20.10
N ILE A 221 -1.57 17.75 20.66
CA ILE A 221 -0.41 16.87 20.57
C ILE A 221 -0.74 15.48 21.15
N SER A 222 -1.50 15.42 22.24
CA SER A 222 -1.94 14.17 22.87
C SER A 222 -2.76 13.24 21.97
N GLU A 223 -3.44 13.80 20.94
CA GLU A 223 -4.28 13.05 20.01
C GLU A 223 -3.55 12.63 18.73
N LEU A 224 -2.35 13.18 18.47
CA LEU A 224 -1.63 12.94 17.22
C LEU A 224 -1.42 11.45 16.94
N ASN A 225 -1.03 10.66 17.94
CA ASN A 225 -0.78 9.24 17.77
C ASN A 225 -2.04 8.51 17.26
N ASN A 226 -3.18 8.74 17.88
CA ASN A 226 -4.44 8.10 17.49
C ASN A 226 -4.88 8.56 16.11
N ILE A 227 -4.86 9.87 15.85
CA ILE A 227 -5.26 10.46 14.56
C ILE A 227 -4.40 9.90 13.42
N ILE A 228 -3.09 9.83 13.60
CA ILE A 228 -2.19 9.32 12.55
C ILE A 228 -2.34 7.81 12.40
N ALA A 229 -2.44 7.04 13.51
CA ALA A 229 -2.64 5.60 13.47
C ALA A 229 -3.85 5.21 12.61
N ASP A 230 -4.99 5.86 12.83
CA ASP A 230 -6.21 5.60 12.08
C ASP A 230 -6.04 5.94 10.59
N ARG A 231 -5.40 7.07 10.28
CA ARG A 231 -5.27 7.58 8.91
C ARG A 231 -4.22 6.87 8.06
N VAL A 232 -3.21 6.22 8.69
CA VAL A 232 -2.12 5.52 7.97
C VAL A 232 -2.20 4.00 8.09
N SER A 233 -3.23 3.48 8.74
CA SER A 233 -3.45 2.04 8.87
C SER A 233 -3.74 1.39 7.52
N ILE A 234 -3.17 0.20 7.29
CA ILE A 234 -3.52 -0.62 6.12
C ILE A 234 -5.01 -1.02 6.13
N THR A 235 -5.62 -1.10 7.32
CA THR A 235 -7.04 -1.41 7.46
C THR A 235 -7.94 -0.33 6.88
N SER A 236 -7.45 0.90 6.71
CA SER A 236 -8.19 1.98 6.05
C SER A 236 -8.36 1.77 4.53
N LEU A 237 -7.62 0.82 3.94
CA LEU A 237 -7.70 0.45 2.52
C LEU A 237 -8.63 -0.75 2.29
N LEU A 238 -8.95 -1.52 3.31
CA LEU A 238 -9.73 -2.76 3.22
C LEU A 238 -11.20 -2.56 3.59
#